data_51bebe977c3a39648c9b9da4a2279b77
#
_entry.id   51bebe977c3a39648c9b9da4a2279b77
#
_cell.length_a   1.000
_cell.length_b   1.000
_cell.length_c   1.000
_cell.angle_alpha   90.00
_cell.angle_beta   90.00
_cell.angle_gamma   90.00
#
_symmetry.space_group_name_H-M   'P 1'
#
loop_
_entity.id
_entity.type
_entity.pdbx_description
1 polymer ?
#
loop_
_entity_poly.entity_id
_entity_poly.type
_entity_poly.pdbx_seq_one_letter_code
_entity_poly.pdbx_strand_id
1 'polypeptide(L)'
;FDMTLKAEEIAKEAKAGQFISVYLNNKSKILPRPISICGIDKEAGTLRIVYRTVGDGTKELSDYKEGETVKILGPLGNGFTQKDKKAILIGGGIGIPPMLELMKQLDCEKTAVLGYRDSDMFLKDEFETVGDVVISTEDGSYGTKGNVIDAIKEQGVEGSIIYACGPTPMLRGIKAYAEEMGIEAQISMEERMACGIGACLACVCKSKDVDSHSHVHNKRVCKDGPVFDAREVEL
;
A
#
# COMPACT_ATOMS: atom_id res chain seq x y z
N PHE A 1 6.80 -13.26 -1.39
CA PHE A 1 6.57 -14.04 -0.17
C PHE A 1 5.30 -13.59 0.49
N ASP A 2 4.58 -14.53 1.07
CA ASP A 2 3.31 -14.36 1.74
C ASP A 2 3.44 -14.95 3.16
N MET A 3 3.16 -14.16 4.18
CA MET A 3 3.38 -14.53 5.57
C MET A 3 2.21 -14.08 6.45
N THR A 4 1.67 -15.01 7.25
CA THR A 4 0.66 -14.72 8.26
C THR A 4 1.31 -14.68 9.64
N LEU A 5 1.05 -13.63 10.39
CA LEU A 5 1.59 -13.35 11.71
C LEU A 5 0.48 -13.40 12.76
N LYS A 6 0.66 -14.17 13.83
CA LYS A 6 -0.20 -14.09 14.99
C LYS A 6 0.15 -12.83 15.80
N ALA A 7 -0.75 -11.86 15.84
CA ALA A 7 -0.52 -10.54 16.44
C ALA A 7 -1.84 -9.92 16.92
N GLU A 8 -2.47 -10.53 17.91
CA GLU A 8 -3.85 -10.23 18.34
C GLU A 8 -4.10 -8.76 18.64
N GLU A 9 -3.21 -8.13 19.42
CA GLU A 9 -3.38 -6.72 19.81
C GLU A 9 -3.25 -5.78 18.61
N ILE A 10 -2.32 -6.07 17.68
CA ILE A 10 -2.14 -5.27 16.48
C ILE A 10 -3.31 -5.47 15.51
N ALA A 11 -3.77 -6.70 15.32
CA ALA A 11 -4.88 -7.03 14.44
C ALA A 11 -6.19 -6.34 14.85
N LYS A 12 -6.47 -6.20 16.14
CA LYS A 12 -7.65 -5.48 16.66
C LYS A 12 -7.69 -4.03 16.21
N GLU A 13 -6.54 -3.35 16.22
CA GLU A 13 -6.41 -1.91 15.98
C GLU A 13 -6.09 -1.58 14.50
N ALA A 14 -5.60 -2.54 13.75
CA ALA A 14 -5.14 -2.34 12.38
C ALA A 14 -6.27 -1.92 11.41
N LYS A 15 -5.90 -1.09 10.43
CA LYS A 15 -6.77 -0.57 9.35
C LYS A 15 -6.08 -0.74 8.00
N ALA A 16 -6.87 -0.83 6.94
CA ALA A 16 -6.36 -0.90 5.58
C ALA A 16 -5.48 0.32 5.23
N GLY A 17 -4.33 0.07 4.62
CA GLY A 17 -3.34 1.10 4.27
C GLY A 17 -2.28 1.36 5.33
N GLN A 18 -2.40 0.79 6.52
CA GLN A 18 -1.34 0.81 7.54
C GLN A 18 -0.25 -0.24 7.24
N PHE A 19 0.85 -0.13 7.98
CA PHE A 19 1.99 -1.03 7.87
C PHE A 19 2.47 -1.47 9.26
N ILE A 20 3.37 -2.44 9.28
CA ILE A 20 4.13 -2.86 10.46
C ILE A 20 5.63 -2.72 10.21
N SER A 21 6.39 -2.46 11.27
CA SER A 21 7.85 -2.54 11.26
C SER A 21 8.30 -3.91 11.78
N VAL A 22 8.95 -4.69 10.92
CA VAL A 22 9.44 -6.04 11.23
C VAL A 22 10.92 -5.98 11.60
N TYR A 23 11.25 -6.44 12.81
CA TYR A 23 12.63 -6.52 13.33
C TYR A 23 13.13 -7.95 13.15
N LEU A 24 14.31 -8.07 12.55
CA LEU A 24 14.93 -9.36 12.33
C LEU A 24 15.65 -9.87 13.58
N ASN A 25 15.82 -11.17 13.69
CA ASN A 25 16.54 -11.80 14.79
C ASN A 25 18.05 -11.52 14.73
N ASN A 26 18.56 -11.24 13.54
CA ASN A 26 19.97 -10.84 13.34
C ASN A 26 20.22 -9.43 13.90
N LYS A 27 20.90 -9.36 15.04
CA LYS A 27 21.19 -8.11 15.77
C LYS A 27 22.07 -7.12 15.00
N SER A 28 22.76 -7.54 13.94
CA SER A 28 23.53 -6.64 13.08
C SER A 28 22.63 -5.78 12.15
N LYS A 29 21.36 -6.18 11.97
CA LYS A 29 20.37 -5.49 11.15
C LYS A 29 19.43 -4.64 12.02
N ILE A 30 19.94 -3.51 12.47
CA ILE A 30 19.32 -2.64 13.48
C ILE A 30 17.99 -2.04 12.99
N LEU A 31 17.92 -1.62 11.73
CA LEU A 31 16.70 -0.98 11.19
C LEU A 31 15.64 -2.02 10.89
N PRO A 32 14.36 -1.75 11.23
CA PRO A 32 13.25 -2.63 10.87
C PRO A 32 12.91 -2.55 9.37
N ARG A 33 12.07 -3.48 8.93
CA ARG A 33 11.48 -3.49 7.57
C ARG A 33 10.03 -3.05 7.68
N PRO A 34 9.71 -1.85 7.14
CA PRO A 34 8.32 -1.44 7.02
C PRO A 34 7.66 -2.28 5.93
N ILE A 35 6.57 -2.95 6.27
CA ILE A 35 5.81 -3.80 5.33
C ILE A 35 4.33 -3.50 5.51
N SER A 36 3.65 -3.19 4.40
CA SER A 36 2.23 -2.91 4.38
C SER A 36 1.41 -4.15 4.76
N ILE A 37 0.30 -3.92 5.45
CA ILE A 37 -0.64 -4.97 5.82
C ILE A 37 -1.48 -5.33 4.59
N CYS A 38 -1.47 -6.61 4.22
CA CYS A 38 -2.24 -7.19 3.11
C CYS A 38 -3.58 -7.75 3.54
N GLY A 39 -3.67 -8.21 4.80
CA GLY A 39 -4.88 -8.78 5.35
C GLY A 39 -4.94 -8.64 6.88
N ILE A 40 -6.16 -8.45 7.40
CA ILE A 40 -6.44 -8.28 8.82
C ILE A 40 -7.57 -9.24 9.18
N ASP A 41 -7.28 -10.20 10.04
CA ASP A 41 -8.31 -11.05 10.66
C ASP A 41 -8.36 -10.75 12.17
N LYS A 42 -9.36 -9.97 12.56
CA LYS A 42 -9.55 -9.55 13.95
C LYS A 42 -10.01 -10.70 14.86
N GLU A 43 -10.75 -11.66 14.29
CA GLU A 43 -11.27 -12.82 15.05
C GLU A 43 -10.15 -13.83 15.29
N ALA A 44 -9.41 -14.18 14.26
CA ALA A 44 -8.22 -15.03 14.40
C ALA A 44 -7.05 -14.32 15.07
N GLY A 45 -7.06 -12.99 15.17
CA GLY A 45 -5.96 -12.18 15.72
C GLY A 45 -4.69 -12.28 14.86
N THR A 46 -4.86 -12.25 13.53
CA THR A 46 -3.74 -12.39 12.61
C THR A 46 -3.62 -11.22 11.64
N LEU A 47 -2.39 -10.97 11.19
CA LEU A 47 -2.06 -10.07 10.10
C LEU A 47 -1.40 -10.85 8.98
N ARG A 48 -1.75 -10.57 7.74
CA ARG A 48 -1.08 -11.08 6.55
C ARG A 48 -0.23 -9.97 5.93
N ILE A 49 0.99 -10.29 5.61
CA ILE A 49 1.92 -9.41 4.89
C ILE A 49 2.40 -10.13 3.62
N VAL A 50 2.46 -9.38 2.53
CA VAL A 50 3.01 -9.86 1.26
C VAL A 50 4.14 -8.93 0.86
N TYR A 51 5.33 -9.48 0.61
CA TYR A 51 6.53 -8.71 0.33
C TYR A 51 7.44 -9.42 -0.68
N ARG A 52 8.29 -8.63 -1.31
CA ARG A 52 9.35 -9.16 -2.18
C ARG A 52 10.72 -9.02 -1.50
N THR A 53 11.63 -9.89 -1.84
CA THR A 53 13.02 -9.76 -1.42
C THR A 53 13.73 -8.72 -2.27
N VAL A 54 14.20 -7.64 -1.62
CA VAL A 54 14.93 -6.55 -2.29
C VAL A 54 16.33 -6.33 -1.71
N GLY A 55 16.62 -6.98 -0.59
CA GLY A 55 17.91 -6.88 0.09
C GLY A 55 18.03 -7.91 1.20
N ASP A 56 19.18 -7.93 1.88
CA ASP A 56 19.51 -8.95 2.89
C ASP A 56 18.48 -9.09 4.01
N GLY A 57 17.80 -7.99 4.37
CA GLY A 57 16.80 -8.06 5.43
C GLY A 57 15.52 -8.80 5.02
N THR A 58 14.99 -8.51 3.85
CA THR A 58 13.82 -9.22 3.34
C THR A 58 14.15 -10.65 2.90
N LYS A 59 15.42 -10.91 2.51
CA LYS A 59 15.90 -12.27 2.25
C LYS A 59 15.95 -13.08 3.56
N GLU A 60 16.49 -12.52 4.64
CA GLU A 60 16.48 -13.19 5.95
C GLU A 60 15.04 -13.45 6.44
N LEU A 61 14.13 -12.47 6.24
CA LEU A 61 12.73 -12.66 6.61
C LEU A 61 12.08 -13.80 5.81
N SER A 62 12.47 -14.02 4.55
CA SER A 62 11.95 -15.11 3.71
C SER A 62 12.43 -16.50 4.12
N ASP A 63 13.44 -16.58 4.97
CA ASP A 63 13.96 -17.85 5.49
C ASP A 63 13.22 -18.32 6.75
N TYR A 64 12.40 -17.47 7.37
CA TYR A 64 11.63 -17.82 8.58
C TYR A 64 10.62 -18.92 8.28
N LYS A 65 10.45 -19.80 9.25
CA LYS A 65 9.55 -20.96 9.16
C LYS A 65 8.33 -20.78 10.03
N GLU A 66 7.30 -21.53 9.73
CA GLU A 66 6.11 -21.62 10.57
C GLU A 66 6.48 -21.99 12.02
N GLY A 67 5.86 -21.27 12.97
CA GLY A 67 6.13 -21.40 14.40
C GLY A 67 7.30 -20.57 14.93
N GLU A 68 8.09 -19.93 14.05
CA GLU A 68 9.14 -19.02 14.50
C GLU A 68 8.56 -17.66 14.94
N THR A 69 9.25 -17.03 15.89
CA THR A 69 8.84 -15.74 16.43
C THR A 69 9.60 -14.60 15.76
N VAL A 70 8.87 -13.58 15.33
CA VAL A 70 9.43 -12.33 14.82
C VAL A 70 8.93 -11.15 15.66
N LYS A 71 9.81 -10.19 15.95
CA LYS A 71 9.44 -8.97 16.65
C LYS A 71 8.85 -7.97 15.68
N ILE A 72 7.66 -7.46 15.96
CA ILE A 72 6.99 -6.45 15.16
C ILE A 72 6.57 -5.25 16.02
N LEU A 73 6.47 -4.09 15.38
CA LEU A 73 5.88 -2.87 15.92
C LEU A 73 4.76 -2.42 14.97
N GLY A 74 3.58 -2.18 15.52
CA GLY A 74 2.42 -1.76 14.73
C GLY A 74 1.12 -1.71 15.53
N PRO A 75 0.00 -1.38 14.87
CA PRO A 75 -0.05 -0.86 13.51
C PRO A 75 0.55 0.55 13.42
N LEU A 76 1.16 0.89 12.30
CA LEU A 76 1.85 2.17 12.10
C LEU A 76 1.24 2.96 10.95
N GLY A 77 1.37 4.28 11.06
CA GLY A 77 0.86 5.23 10.07
C GLY A 77 -0.66 5.34 10.06
N ASN A 78 -1.15 6.15 9.12
CA ASN A 78 -2.58 6.39 8.88
C ASN A 78 -3.04 5.57 7.67
N GLY A 79 -4.12 4.84 7.83
CA GLY A 79 -4.75 4.08 6.76
C GLY A 79 -5.58 4.96 5.82
N PHE A 80 -6.20 4.32 4.83
CA PHE A 80 -7.13 4.99 3.93
C PHE A 80 -8.39 5.48 4.67
N THR A 81 -8.82 6.69 4.36
CA THR A 81 -10.12 7.20 4.79
C THR A 81 -11.18 6.66 3.83
N GLN A 82 -11.92 5.67 4.28
CA GLN A 82 -12.98 5.05 3.47
C GLN A 82 -14.15 6.02 3.29
N LYS A 83 -14.66 6.12 2.07
CA LYS A 83 -15.81 6.94 1.70
C LYS A 83 -16.83 6.10 0.96
N ASP A 84 -18.10 6.36 1.21
CA ASP A 84 -19.22 5.74 0.49
C ASP A 84 -19.37 6.42 -0.88
N LYS A 85 -18.46 6.06 -1.79
CA LYS A 85 -18.39 6.53 -3.18
C LYS A 85 -17.96 5.38 -4.07
N LYS A 86 -18.41 5.39 -5.33
CA LYS A 86 -17.90 4.46 -6.35
C LYS A 86 -16.37 4.60 -6.44
N ALA A 87 -15.66 3.52 -6.09
CA ALA A 87 -14.22 3.54 -5.85
C ALA A 87 -13.42 2.85 -6.97
N ILE A 88 -12.32 3.47 -7.35
CA ILE A 88 -11.28 2.84 -8.16
C ILE A 88 -10.08 2.56 -7.23
N LEU A 89 -9.74 1.27 -7.05
CA LEU A 89 -8.58 0.86 -6.28
C LEU A 89 -7.43 0.53 -7.23
N ILE A 90 -6.33 1.26 -7.15
CA ILE A 90 -5.22 1.09 -8.07
C ILE A 90 -4.01 0.53 -7.33
N GLY A 91 -3.57 -0.66 -7.71
CA GLY A 91 -2.38 -1.30 -7.17
C GLY A 91 -1.32 -1.52 -8.23
N GLY A 92 -0.04 -1.23 -7.93
CA GLY A 92 1.06 -1.50 -8.85
C GLY A 92 2.21 -2.23 -8.16
N GLY A 93 2.64 -3.37 -8.74
CA GLY A 93 3.72 -4.18 -8.18
C GLY A 93 3.48 -4.52 -6.71
N ILE A 94 4.44 -4.23 -5.82
CA ILE A 94 4.29 -4.54 -4.38
C ILE A 94 3.32 -3.59 -3.66
N GLY A 95 2.72 -2.62 -4.33
CA GLY A 95 1.61 -1.83 -3.81
C GLY A 95 0.24 -2.51 -3.94
N ILE A 96 0.15 -3.65 -4.63
CA ILE A 96 -1.09 -4.44 -4.78
C ILE A 96 -1.59 -5.02 -3.44
N PRO A 97 -0.75 -5.63 -2.59
CA PRO A 97 -1.19 -6.27 -1.35
C PRO A 97 -2.03 -5.39 -0.43
N PRO A 98 -1.66 -4.15 -0.08
CA PRO A 98 -2.47 -3.31 0.81
C PRO A 98 -3.83 -2.92 0.20
N MET A 99 -3.97 -2.94 -1.12
CA MET A 99 -5.24 -2.64 -1.78
C MET A 99 -6.26 -3.77 -1.61
N LEU A 100 -5.82 -5.01 -1.42
CA LEU A 100 -6.69 -6.15 -1.19
C LEU A 100 -7.48 -5.99 0.12
N GLU A 101 -6.80 -5.63 1.21
CA GLU A 101 -7.48 -5.38 2.49
C GLU A 101 -8.46 -4.21 2.40
N LEU A 102 -8.06 -3.12 1.72
CA LEU A 102 -8.97 -2.00 1.49
C LEU A 102 -10.21 -2.43 0.70
N MET A 103 -10.02 -3.20 -0.37
CA MET A 103 -11.12 -3.69 -1.20
C MET A 103 -12.10 -4.55 -0.41
N LYS A 104 -11.62 -5.38 0.52
CA LYS A 104 -12.46 -6.18 1.41
C LYS A 104 -13.28 -5.32 2.38
N GLN A 105 -12.72 -4.21 2.85
CA GLN A 105 -13.34 -3.33 3.85
C GLN A 105 -14.34 -2.31 3.26
N LEU A 106 -14.21 -1.98 1.98
CA LEU A 106 -15.13 -1.03 1.34
C LEU A 106 -16.50 -1.66 1.08
N ASP A 107 -17.56 -0.98 1.51
CA ASP A 107 -18.94 -1.39 1.28
C ASP A 107 -19.62 -0.47 0.24
N CYS A 108 -18.97 -0.34 -0.94
CA CYS A 108 -19.46 0.46 -2.05
C CYS A 108 -19.14 -0.22 -3.39
N GLU A 109 -19.71 0.28 -4.49
CA GLU A 109 -19.32 -0.14 -5.84
C GLU A 109 -17.83 0.16 -6.04
N LYS A 110 -17.08 -0.83 -6.47
CA LYS A 110 -15.61 -0.77 -6.51
C LYS A 110 -15.03 -1.62 -7.62
N THR A 111 -13.99 -1.09 -8.26
CA THR A 111 -13.21 -1.79 -9.28
C THR A 111 -11.74 -1.70 -8.93
N ALA A 112 -11.05 -2.83 -8.88
CA ALA A 112 -9.60 -2.87 -8.75
C ALA A 112 -8.93 -2.78 -10.12
N VAL A 113 -7.95 -1.90 -10.27
CA VAL A 113 -7.08 -1.80 -11.45
C VAL A 113 -5.68 -2.16 -11.03
N LEU A 114 -5.20 -3.33 -11.44
CA LEU A 114 -3.94 -3.91 -10.98
C LEU A 114 -2.90 -3.88 -12.10
N GLY A 115 -1.76 -3.24 -11.82
CA GLY A 115 -0.64 -3.12 -12.74
C GLY A 115 0.48 -4.10 -12.41
N TYR A 116 0.80 -4.95 -13.37
CA TYR A 116 1.89 -5.92 -13.28
C TYR A 116 2.93 -5.65 -14.37
N ARG A 117 4.10 -6.24 -14.24
CA ARG A 117 5.12 -6.19 -15.30
C ARG A 117 4.80 -7.17 -16.43
N ASP A 118 4.35 -8.36 -16.06
CA ASP A 118 4.13 -9.51 -16.93
C ASP A 118 2.98 -10.38 -16.38
N SER A 119 2.88 -11.61 -16.85
CA SER A 119 1.84 -12.59 -16.46
C SER A 119 1.97 -13.15 -15.02
N ASP A 120 2.96 -12.75 -14.23
CA ASP A 120 3.03 -13.12 -12.80
C ASP A 120 2.10 -12.20 -11.97
N MET A 121 0.81 -12.55 -12.00
CA MET A 121 -0.28 -11.75 -11.44
C MET A 121 -0.68 -12.24 -10.04
N PHE A 122 0.23 -12.13 -9.09
CA PHE A 122 -0.02 -12.53 -7.70
C PHE A 122 -1.23 -11.78 -7.11
N LEU A 123 -2.02 -12.45 -6.26
CA LEU A 123 -3.25 -11.99 -5.62
C LEU A 123 -4.44 -11.68 -6.55
N LYS A 124 -4.29 -11.76 -7.88
CA LYS A 124 -5.37 -11.47 -8.83
C LYS A 124 -6.65 -12.22 -8.49
N ASP A 125 -6.56 -13.54 -8.32
CA ASP A 125 -7.72 -14.39 -8.05
C ASP A 125 -8.43 -14.02 -6.74
N GLU A 126 -7.68 -13.56 -5.72
CA GLU A 126 -8.27 -13.08 -4.47
C GLU A 126 -9.05 -11.78 -4.67
N PHE A 127 -8.54 -10.84 -5.48
CA PHE A 127 -9.29 -9.63 -5.83
C PHE A 127 -10.58 -9.94 -6.55
N GLU A 128 -10.57 -10.90 -7.48
CA GLU A 128 -11.75 -11.33 -8.24
C GLU A 128 -12.86 -11.95 -7.36
N THR A 129 -12.51 -12.47 -6.17
CA THR A 129 -13.52 -12.91 -5.19
C THR A 129 -14.23 -11.76 -4.47
N VAL A 130 -13.65 -10.55 -4.51
CA VAL A 130 -14.12 -9.39 -3.74
C VAL A 130 -14.88 -8.37 -4.61
N GLY A 131 -14.58 -8.31 -5.90
CA GLY A 131 -15.26 -7.38 -6.83
C GLY A 131 -14.62 -7.38 -8.22
N ASP A 132 -14.96 -6.37 -9.01
CA ASP A 132 -14.47 -6.25 -10.38
C ASP A 132 -12.98 -5.96 -10.43
N VAL A 133 -12.29 -6.59 -11.38
CA VAL A 133 -10.83 -6.47 -11.57
C VAL A 133 -10.50 -6.17 -13.02
N VAL A 134 -9.69 -5.16 -13.22
CA VAL A 134 -9.08 -4.80 -14.51
C VAL A 134 -7.57 -4.91 -14.38
N ILE A 135 -6.93 -5.52 -15.38
CA ILE A 135 -5.49 -5.79 -15.36
C ILE A 135 -4.79 -5.01 -16.47
N SER A 136 -3.64 -4.42 -16.13
CA SER A 136 -2.64 -3.99 -17.10
C SER A 136 -1.33 -4.73 -16.90
N THR A 137 -0.66 -5.05 -18.01
CA THR A 137 0.70 -5.59 -18.00
C THR A 137 1.61 -4.75 -18.92
N GLU A 138 2.82 -4.45 -18.45
CA GLU A 138 3.76 -3.62 -19.22
C GLU A 138 4.13 -4.30 -20.57
N ASP A 139 4.30 -5.62 -20.56
CA ASP A 139 4.66 -6.41 -21.74
C ASP A 139 3.46 -6.75 -22.64
N GLY A 140 2.23 -6.60 -22.14
CA GLY A 140 0.99 -6.94 -22.85
C GLY A 140 0.67 -8.44 -22.82
N SER A 141 1.26 -9.21 -21.91
CA SER A 141 1.01 -10.66 -21.78
C SER A 141 -0.40 -10.98 -21.27
N TYR A 142 -1.05 -10.03 -20.60
CA TYR A 142 -2.44 -10.16 -20.11
C TYR A 142 -3.11 -8.80 -19.93
N GLY A 143 -4.42 -8.73 -20.19
CA GLY A 143 -5.23 -7.51 -20.04
C GLY A 143 -4.79 -6.39 -20.98
N THR A 144 -4.90 -5.14 -20.54
CA THR A 144 -4.45 -3.98 -21.30
C THR A 144 -2.93 -3.89 -21.30
N LYS A 145 -2.33 -3.76 -22.48
CA LYS A 145 -0.90 -3.48 -22.61
C LYS A 145 -0.60 -2.04 -22.24
N GLY A 146 0.21 -1.84 -21.21
CA GLY A 146 0.61 -0.50 -20.76
C GLY A 146 0.51 -0.35 -19.25
N ASN A 147 0.19 0.86 -18.80
CA ASN A 147 0.06 1.20 -17.40
C ASN A 147 -1.43 1.18 -16.92
N VAL A 148 -1.64 1.39 -15.64
CA VAL A 148 -2.98 1.36 -15.02
C VAL A 148 -3.93 2.45 -15.57
N ILE A 149 -3.41 3.60 -16.00
CA ILE A 149 -4.23 4.67 -16.59
C ILE A 149 -4.70 4.26 -18.00
N ASP A 150 -3.84 3.57 -18.75
CA ASP A 150 -4.21 3.02 -20.06
C ASP A 150 -5.37 2.02 -19.90
N ALA A 151 -5.28 1.15 -18.89
CA ALA A 151 -6.35 0.19 -18.58
C ALA A 151 -7.66 0.86 -18.16
N ILE A 152 -7.60 1.91 -17.32
CA ILE A 152 -8.78 2.68 -16.93
C ILE A 152 -9.47 3.27 -18.16
N LYS A 153 -8.71 3.88 -19.06
CA LYS A 153 -9.24 4.53 -20.27
C LYS A 153 -9.79 3.50 -21.27
N GLU A 154 -9.05 2.41 -21.52
CA GLU A 154 -9.43 1.39 -22.51
C GLU A 154 -10.69 0.62 -22.08
N GLN A 155 -10.78 0.28 -20.77
CA GLN A 155 -11.89 -0.48 -20.21
C GLN A 155 -13.06 0.39 -19.72
N GLY A 156 -12.93 1.73 -19.80
CA GLY A 156 -13.96 2.66 -19.38
C GLY A 156 -14.28 2.58 -17.89
N VAL A 157 -13.24 2.40 -17.04
CA VAL A 157 -13.43 2.32 -15.58
C VAL A 157 -13.78 3.69 -15.03
N GLU A 158 -14.94 3.78 -14.38
CA GLU A 158 -15.44 5.01 -13.77
C GLU A 158 -15.48 4.92 -12.25
N GLY A 159 -15.23 6.06 -11.59
CA GLY A 159 -15.32 6.18 -10.14
C GLY A 159 -15.33 7.63 -9.68
N SER A 160 -15.71 7.84 -8.43
CA SER A 160 -15.77 9.17 -7.79
C SER A 160 -14.66 9.38 -6.77
N ILE A 161 -13.91 8.32 -6.46
CA ILE A 161 -12.72 8.37 -5.61
C ILE A 161 -11.70 7.33 -6.10
N ILE A 162 -10.44 7.70 -6.04
CA ILE A 162 -9.30 6.81 -6.32
C ILE A 162 -8.56 6.53 -5.01
N TYR A 163 -8.25 5.25 -4.78
CA TYR A 163 -7.31 4.79 -3.77
C TYR A 163 -6.14 4.13 -4.48
N ALA A 164 -4.91 4.53 -4.19
CA ALA A 164 -3.78 4.01 -4.93
C ALA A 164 -2.57 3.68 -4.05
N CYS A 165 -1.86 2.60 -4.40
CA CYS A 165 -0.59 2.21 -3.82
C CYS A 165 0.32 1.61 -4.89
N GLY A 166 1.57 2.08 -4.99
CA GLY A 166 2.53 1.57 -5.96
C GLY A 166 3.73 2.49 -6.17
N PRO A 167 4.51 2.27 -7.23
CA PRO A 167 5.71 3.05 -7.50
C PRO A 167 5.42 4.54 -7.73
N THR A 168 6.33 5.41 -7.30
CA THR A 168 6.19 6.87 -7.45
C THR A 168 5.83 7.33 -8.87
N PRO A 169 6.40 6.79 -9.96
CA PRO A 169 5.99 7.17 -11.32
C PRO A 169 4.51 6.87 -11.61
N MET A 170 3.98 5.74 -11.12
CA MET A 170 2.57 5.40 -11.22
C MET A 170 1.71 6.38 -10.42
N LEU A 171 2.09 6.68 -9.17
CA LEU A 171 1.36 7.63 -8.33
C LEU A 171 1.32 9.04 -8.93
N ARG A 172 2.40 9.50 -9.60
CA ARG A 172 2.40 10.75 -10.37
C ARG A 172 1.36 10.75 -11.49
N GLY A 173 1.32 9.67 -12.25
CA GLY A 173 0.32 9.51 -13.33
C GLY A 173 -1.10 9.51 -12.79
N ILE A 174 -1.35 8.81 -11.69
CA ILE A 174 -2.66 8.76 -11.02
C ILE A 174 -3.07 10.13 -10.49
N LYS A 175 -2.14 10.86 -9.86
CA LYS A 175 -2.40 12.22 -9.38
C LYS A 175 -2.79 13.15 -10.54
N ALA A 176 -2.04 13.15 -11.64
CA ALA A 176 -2.36 13.96 -12.82
C ALA A 176 -3.72 13.56 -13.42
N TYR A 177 -4.00 12.27 -13.54
CA TYR A 177 -5.29 11.77 -14.02
C TYR A 177 -6.45 12.20 -13.12
N ALA A 178 -6.29 12.08 -11.80
CA ALA A 178 -7.32 12.49 -10.85
C ALA A 178 -7.60 14.00 -10.90
N GLU A 179 -6.55 14.82 -11.07
CA GLU A 179 -6.67 16.28 -11.26
C GLU A 179 -7.39 16.62 -12.57
N GLU A 180 -7.03 15.96 -13.68
CA GLU A 180 -7.67 16.14 -15.00
C GLU A 180 -9.16 15.81 -14.97
N MET A 181 -9.51 14.69 -14.30
CA MET A 181 -10.88 14.19 -14.22
C MET A 181 -11.71 14.82 -13.10
N GLY A 182 -11.10 15.62 -12.23
CA GLY A 182 -11.77 16.20 -11.06
C GLY A 182 -12.16 15.16 -10.01
N ILE A 183 -11.46 14.01 -9.95
CA ILE A 183 -11.73 12.90 -9.04
C ILE A 183 -10.85 13.05 -7.78
N GLU A 184 -11.43 12.80 -6.60
CA GLU A 184 -10.68 12.74 -5.36
C GLU A 184 -9.73 11.53 -5.35
N ALA A 185 -8.49 11.70 -4.89
CA ALA A 185 -7.54 10.61 -4.81
C ALA A 185 -6.79 10.57 -3.48
N GLN A 186 -6.68 9.38 -2.89
CA GLN A 186 -5.81 9.06 -1.78
C GLN A 186 -4.69 8.13 -2.26
N ILE A 187 -3.46 8.49 -1.96
CA ILE A 187 -2.28 7.73 -2.40
C ILE A 187 -1.46 7.28 -1.20
N SER A 188 -1.02 6.03 -1.22
CA SER A 188 -0.10 5.48 -0.23
C SER A 188 1.32 5.58 -0.75
N MET A 189 2.15 6.36 -0.04
CA MET A 189 3.55 6.60 -0.39
C MET A 189 4.48 5.62 0.30
N GLU A 190 5.57 5.30 -0.37
CA GLU A 190 6.66 4.49 0.17
C GLU A 190 7.93 5.33 0.30
N GLU A 191 8.55 5.29 1.50
CA GLU A 191 9.82 5.95 1.78
C GLU A 191 10.71 5.05 2.64
N ARG A 192 12.02 5.31 2.59
CA ARG A 192 12.97 4.64 3.49
C ARG A 192 12.71 5.08 4.92
N MET A 193 12.52 4.12 5.80
CA MET A 193 12.20 4.37 7.20
C MET A 193 13.30 3.86 8.13
N ALA A 194 13.54 4.61 9.22
CA ALA A 194 14.37 4.15 10.32
C ALA A 194 13.51 3.86 11.55
N CYS A 195 12.90 4.87 12.18
CA CYS A 195 12.13 4.66 13.42
C CYS A 195 10.70 4.15 13.21
N GLY A 196 10.05 4.47 12.10
CA GLY A 196 8.66 4.11 11.82
C GLY A 196 7.59 4.86 12.63
N ILE A 197 7.99 5.75 13.55
CA ILE A 197 7.10 6.44 14.52
C ILE A 197 7.14 7.97 14.45
N GLY A 198 7.80 8.54 13.43
CA GLY A 198 7.85 9.99 13.20
C GLY A 198 8.94 10.75 13.98
N ALA A 199 9.87 10.07 14.67
CA ALA A 199 10.87 10.72 15.51
C ALA A 199 12.14 11.14 14.77
N CYS A 200 12.61 10.36 13.74
CA CYS A 200 13.92 10.53 13.13
C CYS A 200 13.97 11.37 11.85
N LEU A 201 12.83 11.73 11.28
CA LEU A 201 12.67 12.48 10.02
C LEU A 201 13.30 11.82 8.77
N ALA A 202 13.61 10.51 8.82
CA ALA A 202 14.26 9.82 7.69
C ALA A 202 13.31 9.60 6.51
N CYS A 203 11.99 9.55 6.75
CA CYS A 203 10.95 9.24 5.75
C CYS A 203 10.12 10.47 5.36
N VAL A 204 10.72 11.65 5.32
CA VAL A 204 10.00 12.87 4.95
C VAL A 204 9.75 12.92 3.44
N CYS A 205 8.56 13.33 3.06
CA CYS A 205 8.19 13.70 1.70
C CYS A 205 7.83 15.19 1.66
N LYS A 206 7.89 15.79 0.48
CA LYS A 206 7.48 17.19 0.29
C LYS A 206 5.97 17.33 0.37
N SER A 207 5.50 18.41 0.99
CA SER A 207 4.07 18.74 1.09
C SER A 207 3.79 20.18 0.68
N LYS A 208 2.55 20.46 0.28
CA LYS A 208 2.12 21.84 -0.01
C LYS A 208 2.04 22.69 1.27
N ASP A 209 1.62 22.08 2.37
CA ASP A 209 1.47 22.75 3.66
C ASP A 209 2.76 22.69 4.48
N VAL A 210 2.93 23.72 5.32
CA VAL A 210 4.02 23.76 6.31
C VAL A 210 3.67 22.84 7.48
N ASP A 211 4.56 21.91 7.79
CA ASP A 211 4.41 21.04 8.95
C ASP A 211 4.55 21.86 10.26
N SER A 212 3.60 21.71 11.17
CA SER A 212 3.56 22.45 12.43
C SER A 212 4.70 22.13 13.40
N HIS A 213 5.38 20.99 13.21
CA HIS A 213 6.47 20.54 14.05
C HIS A 213 7.84 20.96 13.52
N SER A 214 8.08 20.76 12.24
CA SER A 214 9.37 21.05 11.58
C SER A 214 9.45 22.46 10.99
N HIS A 215 8.31 23.14 10.83
CA HIS A 215 8.15 24.45 10.19
C HIS A 215 8.66 24.52 8.75
N VAL A 216 8.67 23.37 8.06
CA VAL A 216 9.03 23.25 6.64
C VAL A 216 7.95 22.50 5.87
N HIS A 217 7.99 22.59 4.54
CA HIS A 217 7.06 21.91 3.65
C HIS A 217 7.40 20.42 3.53
N ASN A 218 7.13 19.67 4.59
CA ASN A 218 7.32 18.22 4.60
C ASN A 218 6.28 17.50 5.47
N LYS A 219 6.11 16.21 5.21
CA LYS A 219 5.33 15.26 6.03
C LYS A 219 6.13 14.00 6.23
N ARG A 220 5.94 13.35 7.36
CA ARG A 220 6.61 12.07 7.71
C ARG A 220 5.74 10.92 7.23
N VAL A 221 6.19 10.19 6.23
CA VAL A 221 5.42 9.08 5.66
C VAL A 221 5.02 8.04 6.72
N CYS A 222 5.88 7.78 7.71
CA CYS A 222 5.59 6.80 8.75
C CYS A 222 4.57 7.26 9.83
N LYS A 223 4.31 8.57 9.96
CA LYS A 223 3.42 9.12 11.00
C LYS A 223 2.25 9.89 10.42
N ASP A 224 2.51 10.79 9.48
CA ASP A 224 1.51 11.66 8.88
C ASP A 224 0.82 10.95 7.69
N GLY A 225 1.49 9.95 7.07
CA GLY A 225 1.04 8.99 6.08
C GLY A 225 0.99 7.56 6.64
N PRO A 226 1.20 6.54 5.84
CA PRO A 226 1.63 6.57 4.43
C PRO A 226 0.58 7.05 3.44
N VAL A 227 -0.70 7.07 3.83
CA VAL A 227 -1.80 7.52 2.98
C VAL A 227 -2.00 9.02 3.12
N PHE A 228 -2.03 9.70 1.98
CA PHE A 228 -2.26 11.15 1.87
C PHE A 228 -3.33 11.45 0.81
N ASP A 229 -4.03 12.58 0.93
CA ASP A 229 -4.70 13.17 -0.23
C ASP A 229 -3.63 13.51 -1.28
N ALA A 230 -3.85 13.09 -2.52
CA ALA A 230 -2.88 13.29 -3.59
C ALA A 230 -2.52 14.76 -3.83
N ARG A 231 -3.40 15.69 -3.45
CA ARG A 231 -3.19 17.14 -3.57
C ARG A 231 -2.26 17.71 -2.50
N GLU A 232 -2.10 17.02 -1.35
CA GLU A 232 -1.30 17.51 -0.23
C GLU A 232 0.20 17.30 -0.41
N VAL A 233 0.61 16.31 -1.20
CA VAL A 233 2.01 15.90 -1.35
C VAL A 233 2.53 16.13 -2.76
N GLU A 234 3.84 16.39 -2.85
CA GLU A 234 4.59 16.43 -4.10
C GLU A 234 5.26 15.06 -4.35
N LEU A 235 5.22 14.58 -5.60
CA LEU A 235 5.72 13.27 -6.02
C LEU A 235 6.91 13.41 -6.97
#